data_d273f0d6deaf43bcbd48f431ba10ee6a
#
_entry.id   d273f0d6deaf43bcbd48f431ba10ee6a
#
_cell.length_a   1.000
_cell.length_b   1.000
_cell.length_c   1.000
_cell.angle_alpha   90.00
_cell.angle_beta   90.00
_cell.angle_gamma   90.00
#
_symmetry.space_group_name_H-M   'P 1'
#
loop_
_entity.id
_entity.type
_entity.pdbx_description
1 polymer ?
#
loop_
_entity_poly.entity_id
_entity_poly.type
_entity_poly.pdbx_seq_one_letter_code
_entity_poly.pdbx_strand_id
1 'polypeptide(L)'
;STVLAYSALRKAVETVGRENVYFICFEENRFILDAMGILPEGNVVIITHSSPMRLLISAIKAIARLRSLELEAAIDMEFFARGSAALAFLAGARERVGFHAFFGAGAYRGDLMTHRLIYNPYLHTEQVFESMVEALNYNAERFPTLPLVMAPRETVLPRFVASPEEIQQVRDVVAAKIGRTVIPPLILLNPNASDLLPFR
;
A
#
# COMPACT_ATOMS: atom_id res chain seq x y z
N SER A 1 -5.59 -3.55 -2.05
CA SER A 1 -5.13 -2.16 -2.30
C SER A 1 -3.63 -2.07 -2.62
N THR A 2 -2.78 -2.97 -2.13
CA THR A 2 -1.31 -2.92 -2.33
C THR A 2 -0.89 -2.82 -3.80
N VAL A 3 -1.56 -3.55 -4.71
CA VAL A 3 -1.29 -3.44 -6.17
C VAL A 3 -1.50 -2.01 -6.68
N LEU A 4 -2.50 -1.31 -6.17
CA LEU A 4 -2.81 0.07 -6.58
C LEU A 4 -1.79 1.10 -6.06
N ALA A 5 -0.90 0.71 -5.15
CA ALA A 5 0.20 1.56 -4.71
C ALA A 5 1.40 1.54 -5.67
N TYR A 6 1.36 0.74 -6.74
CA TYR A 6 2.50 0.56 -7.65
C TYR A 6 2.98 1.89 -8.26
N SER A 7 2.08 2.68 -8.84
CA SER A 7 2.42 3.97 -9.46
C SER A 7 3.01 4.95 -8.45
N ALA A 8 2.42 5.03 -7.25
CA ALA A 8 2.94 5.87 -6.17
C ALA A 8 4.33 5.41 -5.70
N LEU A 9 4.54 4.10 -5.55
CA LEU A 9 5.85 3.54 -5.20
C LEU A 9 6.89 3.84 -6.28
N ARG A 10 6.53 3.65 -7.57
CA ARG A 10 7.41 3.99 -8.70
C ARG A 10 7.82 5.46 -8.65
N LYS A 11 6.86 6.35 -8.45
CA LYS A 11 7.11 7.78 -8.32
C LYS A 11 8.02 8.13 -7.15
N ALA A 12 7.80 7.51 -5.99
CA ALA A 12 8.68 7.68 -4.83
C ALA A 12 10.11 7.21 -5.15
N VAL A 13 10.25 6.03 -5.78
CA VAL A 13 11.55 5.49 -6.21
C VAL A 13 12.25 6.41 -7.23
N GLU A 14 11.52 6.96 -8.18
CA GLU A 14 12.05 7.92 -9.16
C GLU A 14 12.51 9.22 -8.48
N THR A 15 11.87 9.62 -7.38
CA THR A 15 12.17 10.86 -6.66
C THR A 15 13.39 10.73 -5.73
N VAL A 16 13.45 9.67 -4.92
CA VAL A 16 14.46 9.54 -3.86
C VAL A 16 15.41 8.36 -4.03
N GLY A 17 15.23 7.56 -5.06
CA GLY A 17 16.01 6.34 -5.30
C GLY A 17 15.46 5.12 -4.56
N ARG A 18 15.60 3.97 -5.19
CA ARG A 18 15.05 2.68 -4.74
C ARG A 18 15.49 2.29 -3.32
N GLU A 19 16.74 2.59 -2.98
CA GLU A 19 17.34 2.21 -1.70
C GLU A 19 16.79 3.03 -0.52
N ASN A 20 16.16 4.17 -0.80
CA ASN A 20 15.64 5.09 0.19
C ASN A 20 14.13 4.97 0.40
N VAL A 21 13.45 4.08 -0.34
CA VAL A 21 12.02 3.83 -0.19
C VAL A 21 11.79 2.56 0.61
N TYR A 22 11.02 2.67 1.68
CA TYR A 22 10.61 1.56 2.55
C TYR A 22 9.10 1.39 2.52
N PHE A 23 8.64 0.16 2.59
CA PHE A 23 7.20 -0.14 2.63
C PHE A 23 6.85 -1.01 3.82
N ILE A 24 5.80 -0.63 4.55
CA ILE A 24 5.29 -1.40 5.67
C ILE A 24 4.01 -2.10 5.23
N CYS A 25 3.93 -3.40 5.43
CA CYS A 25 2.71 -4.17 5.14
C CYS A 25 2.52 -5.31 6.13
N PHE A 26 1.33 -5.88 6.12
CA PHE A 26 1.09 -7.17 6.74
C PHE A 26 1.71 -8.30 5.92
N GLU A 27 2.00 -9.41 6.60
CA GLU A 27 2.68 -10.57 6.03
C GLU A 27 2.02 -11.08 4.75
N GLU A 28 0.68 -11.07 4.68
CA GLU A 28 -0.09 -11.53 3.52
C GLU A 28 0.12 -10.69 2.25
N ASN A 29 0.56 -9.45 2.41
CA ASN A 29 0.80 -8.56 1.28
C ASN A 29 2.24 -8.60 0.77
N ARG A 30 3.14 -9.29 1.48
CA ARG A 30 4.56 -9.36 1.14
C ARG A 30 4.79 -9.86 -0.28
N PHE A 31 4.14 -10.96 -0.65
CA PHE A 31 4.32 -11.58 -1.97
C PHE A 31 3.96 -10.64 -3.14
N ILE A 32 3.02 -9.70 -2.92
CA ILE A 32 2.64 -8.72 -3.95
C ILE A 32 3.80 -7.75 -4.19
N LEU A 33 4.46 -7.28 -3.13
CA LEU A 33 5.60 -6.37 -3.25
C LEU A 33 6.81 -7.06 -3.87
N ASP A 34 7.04 -8.31 -3.51
CA ASP A 34 8.11 -9.13 -4.10
C ASP A 34 7.85 -9.35 -5.61
N ALA A 35 6.61 -9.65 -5.99
CA ALA A 35 6.20 -9.81 -7.39
C ALA A 35 6.30 -8.49 -8.21
N MET A 36 6.11 -7.34 -7.58
CA MET A 36 6.32 -6.03 -8.22
C MET A 36 7.79 -5.76 -8.50
N GLY A 37 8.72 -6.28 -7.69
CA GLY A 37 10.15 -6.12 -7.85
C GLY A 37 10.66 -4.67 -7.75
N ILE A 38 9.84 -3.75 -7.24
CA ILE A 38 10.13 -2.32 -7.25
C ILE A 38 11.04 -1.89 -6.09
N LEU A 39 10.98 -2.60 -4.96
CA LEU A 39 11.76 -2.34 -3.75
C LEU A 39 12.81 -3.40 -3.51
N PRO A 40 13.93 -3.08 -2.84
CA PRO A 40 14.83 -4.08 -2.30
C PRO A 40 14.09 -4.94 -1.26
N GLU A 41 14.42 -6.23 -1.17
CA GLU A 41 13.82 -7.14 -0.20
C GLU A 41 13.96 -6.62 1.24
N GLY A 42 15.11 -6.06 1.55
CA GLY A 42 15.41 -5.46 2.85
C GLY A 42 14.57 -4.24 3.21
N ASN A 43 13.94 -3.58 2.25
CA ASN A 43 13.17 -2.37 2.48
C ASN A 43 11.68 -2.62 2.74
N VAL A 44 11.25 -3.89 2.73
CA VAL A 44 9.89 -4.27 3.10
C VAL A 44 9.85 -4.65 4.58
N VAL A 45 9.09 -3.89 5.36
CA VAL A 45 8.92 -4.08 6.80
C VAL A 45 7.60 -4.79 7.07
N ILE A 46 7.66 -5.97 7.66
CA ILE A 46 6.49 -6.81 7.91
C ILE A 46 5.94 -6.60 9.31
N ILE A 47 4.62 -6.43 9.39
CA ILE A 47 3.87 -6.47 10.64
C ILE A 47 3.02 -7.74 10.65
N THR A 48 3.15 -8.53 11.72
CA THR A 48 2.40 -9.76 11.91
C THR A 48 1.21 -9.51 12.83
N HIS A 49 0.01 -9.94 12.42
CA HIS A 49 -1.23 -9.74 13.18
C HIS A 49 -1.89 -11.04 13.65
N SER A 50 -1.16 -12.16 13.63
CA SER A 50 -1.66 -13.49 14.03
C SER A 50 -2.14 -13.57 15.48
N SER A 51 -1.71 -12.66 16.35
CA SER A 51 -2.23 -12.46 17.70
C SER A 51 -1.96 -11.01 18.17
N PRO A 52 -2.74 -10.46 19.14
CA PRO A 52 -2.53 -9.10 19.66
C PRO A 52 -1.10 -8.87 20.18
N MET A 53 -0.52 -9.87 20.84
CA MET A 53 0.85 -9.77 21.36
C MET A 53 1.89 -9.74 20.23
N ARG A 54 1.73 -10.56 19.20
CA ARG A 54 2.63 -10.56 18.04
C ARG A 54 2.51 -9.28 17.24
N LEU A 55 1.29 -8.76 17.08
CA LEU A 55 1.05 -7.46 16.47
C LEU A 55 1.82 -6.36 17.22
N LEU A 56 1.68 -6.29 18.54
CA LEU A 56 2.36 -5.30 19.36
C LEU A 56 3.89 -5.41 19.24
N ILE A 57 4.45 -6.61 19.38
CA ILE A 57 5.89 -6.84 19.28
C ILE A 57 6.42 -6.48 17.89
N SER A 58 5.73 -6.90 16.81
CA SER A 58 6.16 -6.59 15.44
C SER A 58 6.04 -5.10 15.13
N ALA A 59 5.00 -4.42 15.62
CA ALA A 59 4.86 -2.97 15.50
C ALA A 59 5.99 -2.21 16.21
N ILE A 60 6.35 -2.61 17.46
CA ILE A 60 7.46 -2.01 18.20
C ILE A 60 8.79 -2.19 17.43
N LYS A 61 9.04 -3.41 16.92
CA LYS A 61 10.25 -3.69 16.11
C LYS A 61 10.27 -2.85 14.83
N ALA A 62 9.14 -2.72 14.16
CA ALA A 62 9.00 -1.89 12.96
C ALA A 62 9.31 -0.42 13.27
N ILE A 63 8.72 0.13 14.34
CA ILE A 63 8.96 1.51 14.79
C ILE A 63 10.45 1.72 15.11
N ALA A 64 11.06 0.83 15.89
CA ALA A 64 12.48 0.93 16.24
C ALA A 64 13.37 0.94 14.99
N ARG A 65 13.10 0.06 14.03
CA ARG A 65 13.80 0.01 12.76
C ARG A 65 13.62 1.30 11.94
N LEU A 66 12.37 1.78 11.80
CA LEU A 66 12.10 2.98 11.02
C LEU A 66 12.76 4.22 11.63
N ARG A 67 12.77 4.32 12.96
CA ARG A 67 13.47 5.40 13.66
C ARG A 67 14.98 5.39 13.42
N SER A 68 15.59 4.21 13.35
CA SER A 68 17.03 4.09 13.05
C SER A 68 17.40 4.46 11.62
N LEU A 69 16.42 4.56 10.72
CA LEU A 69 16.61 4.99 9.33
C LEU A 69 16.55 6.51 9.16
N GLU A 70 16.17 7.25 10.21
CA GLU A 70 16.05 8.71 10.18
C GLU A 70 15.24 9.23 8.99
N LEU A 71 14.08 8.63 8.75
CA LEU A 71 13.22 8.91 7.60
C LEU A 71 12.80 10.39 7.56
N GLU A 72 12.95 11.03 6.42
CA GLU A 72 12.47 12.39 6.20
C GLU A 72 10.94 12.44 6.09
N ALA A 73 10.35 11.49 5.36
CA ALA A 73 8.92 11.46 5.09
C ALA A 73 8.29 10.09 5.38
N ALA A 74 7.04 10.10 5.78
CA ALA A 74 6.16 8.93 5.90
C ALA A 74 4.82 9.21 5.23
N ILE A 75 4.34 8.28 4.41
CA ILE A 75 3.07 8.37 3.72
C ILE A 75 2.15 7.28 4.23
N ASP A 76 1.03 7.67 4.84
CA ASP A 76 0.03 6.74 5.34
C ASP A 76 -1.10 6.57 4.32
N MET A 77 -1.02 5.50 3.54
CA MET A 77 -1.96 5.16 2.47
C MET A 77 -3.26 4.52 2.98
N GLU A 78 -3.40 4.34 4.31
CA GLU A 78 -4.63 3.82 4.89
C GLU A 78 -5.70 4.91 5.01
N PHE A 79 -6.95 4.56 4.65
CA PHE A 79 -8.04 5.53 4.59
C PHE A 79 -8.64 5.82 5.98
N PHE A 80 -8.77 4.81 6.84
CA PHE A 80 -9.55 4.90 8.08
C PHE A 80 -8.84 4.40 9.33
N ALA A 81 -7.70 3.71 9.19
CA ALA A 81 -7.02 3.10 10.32
C ALA A 81 -6.29 4.16 11.18
N ARG A 82 -6.60 4.21 12.48
CA ARG A 82 -5.88 5.08 13.44
C ARG A 82 -4.51 4.52 13.78
N GLY A 83 -4.36 3.20 13.74
CA GLY A 83 -3.10 2.52 14.04
C GLY A 83 -1.99 2.85 13.05
N SER A 84 -2.29 2.97 11.75
CA SER A 84 -1.32 3.37 10.74
C SER A 84 -0.87 4.83 10.89
N ALA A 85 -1.80 5.73 11.23
CA ALA A 85 -1.46 7.12 11.54
C ALA A 85 -0.53 7.23 12.76
N ALA A 86 -0.80 6.46 13.81
CA ALA A 86 0.07 6.38 14.99
C ALA A 86 1.44 5.79 14.63
N LEU A 87 1.48 4.76 13.77
CA LEU A 87 2.72 4.15 13.30
C LEU A 87 3.57 5.17 12.51
N ALA A 88 2.96 5.91 11.58
CA ALA A 88 3.64 6.96 10.81
C ALA A 88 4.23 8.05 11.71
N PHE A 89 3.49 8.47 12.74
CA PHE A 89 3.97 9.42 13.73
C PHE A 89 5.14 8.86 14.57
N LEU A 90 4.98 7.63 15.07
CA LEU A 90 5.97 6.97 15.91
C LEU A 90 7.23 6.56 15.14
N ALA A 91 7.16 6.42 13.82
CA ALA A 91 8.34 6.22 12.97
C ALA A 91 9.32 7.41 13.04
N GLY A 92 8.86 8.57 13.48
CA GLY A 92 9.71 9.73 13.71
C GLY A 92 10.00 10.56 12.46
N ALA A 93 9.33 10.28 11.34
CA ALA A 93 9.48 11.06 10.12
C ALA A 93 9.10 12.52 10.33
N ARG A 94 9.88 13.41 9.74
CA ARG A 94 9.69 14.86 9.86
C ARG A 94 8.42 15.31 9.15
N GLU A 95 8.19 14.79 7.95
CA GLU A 95 7.00 15.02 7.13
C GLU A 95 6.12 13.78 7.12
N ARG A 96 4.83 13.98 7.32
CA ARG A 96 3.85 12.89 7.38
C ARG A 96 2.63 13.25 6.57
N VAL A 97 2.38 12.46 5.52
CA VAL A 97 1.25 12.63 4.61
C VAL A 97 0.16 11.63 4.96
N GLY A 98 -1.07 12.06 5.04
CA GLY A 98 -2.19 11.17 5.28
C GLY A 98 -3.54 11.88 5.21
N PHE A 99 -4.61 11.11 5.22
CA PHE A 99 -5.96 11.67 5.22
C PHE A 99 -6.33 12.25 6.57
N HIS A 100 -7.08 13.33 6.51
CA HIS A 100 -7.63 14.00 7.68
C HIS A 100 -9.12 14.29 7.47
N ALA A 101 -9.90 14.13 8.53
CA ALA A 101 -11.31 14.50 8.52
C ALA A 101 -11.45 15.96 8.95
N PHE A 102 -11.80 16.82 8.02
CA PHE A 102 -12.00 18.25 8.30
C PHE A 102 -13.43 18.57 8.73
N PHE A 103 -14.39 17.72 8.38
CA PHE A 103 -15.81 17.91 8.67
C PHE A 103 -16.43 16.59 9.13
N GLY A 104 -17.27 16.68 10.14
CA GLY A 104 -17.96 15.72 10.97
C GLY A 104 -18.29 14.29 10.54
N ALA A 105 -18.28 13.93 9.27
CA ALA A 105 -18.66 12.59 8.81
C ALA A 105 -17.49 11.64 8.53
N GLY A 106 -16.27 12.13 8.55
CA GLY A 106 -15.08 11.31 8.31
C GLY A 106 -14.54 10.68 9.59
N ALA A 107 -13.87 9.54 9.47
CA ALA A 107 -13.18 8.94 10.58
C ALA A 107 -12.03 9.83 11.06
N TYR A 108 -12.17 10.42 12.24
CA TYR A 108 -11.10 11.21 12.84
C TYR A 108 -9.91 10.30 13.19
N ARG A 109 -8.76 10.57 12.60
CA ARG A 109 -7.53 9.80 12.76
C ARG A 109 -6.47 10.49 13.67
N GLY A 110 -6.85 11.55 14.34
CA GLY A 110 -5.93 12.39 15.11
C GLY A 110 -5.25 13.45 14.23
N ASP A 111 -4.55 14.37 14.86
CA ASP A 111 -3.81 15.46 14.23
C ASP A 111 -2.30 15.12 14.15
N LEU A 112 -1.99 13.95 13.60
CA LEU A 112 -0.64 13.41 13.55
C LEU A 112 0.08 13.69 12.21
N MET A 113 -0.67 14.11 11.18
CA MET A 113 -0.13 14.37 9.87
C MET A 113 0.30 15.84 9.72
N THR A 114 1.43 16.06 9.06
CA THR A 114 1.88 17.41 8.67
C THR A 114 1.18 17.85 7.39
N HIS A 115 1.09 16.95 6.40
CA HIS A 115 0.37 17.15 5.15
C HIS A 115 -0.97 16.43 5.24
N ARG A 116 -2.03 17.21 5.45
CA ARG A 116 -3.38 16.70 5.69
C ARG A 116 -4.20 16.74 4.41
N LEU A 117 -4.56 15.58 3.87
CA LEU A 117 -5.34 15.49 2.64
C LEU A 117 -6.81 15.19 2.93
N ILE A 118 -7.68 15.74 2.08
CA ILE A 118 -9.09 15.34 2.01
C ILE A 118 -9.18 14.16 1.05
N TYR A 119 -9.86 13.11 1.48
CA TYR A 119 -10.18 11.99 0.59
C TYR A 119 -11.12 12.46 -0.52
N ASN A 120 -10.72 12.25 -1.78
CA ASN A 120 -11.55 12.55 -2.94
C ASN A 120 -12.11 11.24 -3.52
N PRO A 121 -13.42 10.96 -3.36
CA PRO A 121 -14.05 9.74 -3.84
C PRO A 121 -14.18 9.66 -5.37
N TYR A 122 -13.95 10.76 -6.08
CA TYR A 122 -14.02 10.82 -7.54
C TYR A 122 -12.68 10.45 -8.23
N LEU A 123 -11.61 10.36 -7.48
CA LEU A 123 -10.33 9.89 -7.99
C LEU A 123 -10.22 8.36 -7.86
N HIS A 124 -9.56 7.74 -8.83
CA HIS A 124 -9.17 6.35 -8.69
C HIS A 124 -8.15 6.20 -7.55
N THR A 125 -8.19 5.09 -6.81
CA THR A 125 -7.32 4.85 -5.65
C THR A 125 -5.83 5.01 -5.99
N GLU A 126 -5.40 4.60 -7.18
CA GLU A 126 -4.04 4.80 -7.69
C GLU A 126 -3.68 6.30 -7.73
N GLN A 127 -4.54 7.13 -8.31
CA GLN A 127 -4.35 8.59 -8.37
C GLN A 127 -4.33 9.22 -6.97
N VAL A 128 -5.15 8.68 -6.06
CA VAL A 128 -5.15 9.11 -4.65
C VAL A 128 -3.78 8.84 -4.03
N PHE A 129 -3.20 7.66 -4.22
CA PHE A 129 -1.87 7.33 -3.68
C PHE A 129 -0.75 8.15 -4.33
N GLU A 130 -0.82 8.40 -5.64
CA GLU A 130 0.11 9.30 -6.32
C GLU A 130 0.03 10.73 -5.77
N SER A 131 -1.18 11.23 -5.50
CA SER A 131 -1.37 12.54 -4.91
C SER A 131 -0.75 12.68 -3.52
N MET A 132 -0.65 11.58 -2.77
CA MET A 132 0.02 11.57 -1.47
C MET A 132 1.54 11.75 -1.62
N VAL A 133 2.16 11.15 -2.64
CA VAL A 133 3.57 11.37 -2.95
C VAL A 133 3.80 12.81 -3.39
N GLU A 134 2.93 13.34 -4.26
CA GLU A 134 2.98 14.73 -4.71
C GLU A 134 2.83 15.73 -3.57
N ALA A 135 2.07 15.38 -2.53
CA ALA A 135 1.85 16.26 -1.39
C ALA A 135 3.15 16.72 -0.73
N LEU A 136 4.20 15.90 -0.77
CA LEU A 136 5.51 16.23 -0.22
C LEU A 136 6.21 17.40 -0.94
N ASN A 137 5.79 17.73 -2.16
CA ASN A 137 6.32 18.87 -2.91
C ASN A 137 5.69 20.21 -2.50
N TYR A 138 4.72 20.19 -1.57
CA TYR A 138 3.98 21.37 -1.14
C TYR A 138 4.24 21.67 0.33
N ASN A 139 4.09 22.95 0.70
CA ASN A 139 4.22 23.34 2.10
C ASN A 139 3.07 22.74 2.93
N ALA A 140 3.40 22.11 4.04
CA ALA A 140 2.47 21.54 5.02
C ALA A 140 1.41 22.54 5.54
N GLU A 141 1.73 23.83 5.55
CA GLU A 141 0.80 24.90 5.94
C GLU A 141 -0.29 25.19 4.91
N ARG A 142 -0.14 24.70 3.67
CA ARG A 142 -1.18 24.80 2.62
C ARG A 142 -2.30 23.81 2.89
N PHE A 143 -3.19 24.23 3.68
CA PHE A 143 -4.37 23.53 4.13
C PHE A 143 -5.64 24.06 3.44
N PRO A 144 -6.60 23.18 3.08
CA PRO A 144 -6.60 21.71 2.94
C PRO A 144 -6.45 21.21 1.50
N THR A 145 -6.13 22.06 0.59
CA THR A 145 -6.23 21.74 -0.84
C THR A 145 -4.86 21.79 -1.49
N LEU A 146 -4.43 20.64 -1.92
CA LEU A 146 -3.39 20.59 -2.93
C LEU A 146 -4.00 21.06 -4.25
N PRO A 147 -3.46 22.10 -4.90
CA PRO A 147 -3.87 22.48 -6.25
C PRO A 147 -3.29 21.47 -7.24
N LEU A 148 -3.66 20.20 -7.06
CA LEU A 148 -3.18 19.12 -7.90
C LEU A 148 -3.98 19.11 -9.19
N VAL A 149 -3.33 19.51 -10.26
CA VAL A 149 -3.73 19.08 -11.59
C VAL A 149 -3.26 17.64 -11.74
N MET A 150 -4.14 16.70 -11.47
CA MET A 150 -3.83 15.28 -11.70
C MET A 150 -3.62 15.07 -13.19
N ALA A 151 -2.45 14.53 -13.54
CA ALA A 151 -2.19 14.09 -14.90
C ALA A 151 -3.22 13.03 -15.33
N PRO A 152 -3.56 12.95 -16.62
CA PRO A 152 -4.34 11.84 -17.13
C PRO A 152 -3.70 10.52 -16.69
N ARG A 153 -4.55 9.57 -16.28
CA ARG A 153 -4.09 8.27 -15.80
C ARG A 153 -3.33 7.54 -16.91
N GLU A 154 -2.02 7.46 -16.79
CA GLU A 154 -1.24 6.49 -17.53
C GLU A 154 -1.31 5.17 -16.78
N THR A 155 -2.08 4.22 -17.32
CA THR A 155 -2.23 2.91 -16.71
C THR A 155 -0.98 2.06 -16.97
N VAL A 156 0.09 2.30 -16.22
CA VAL A 156 1.24 1.40 -16.19
C VAL A 156 1.01 0.36 -15.10
N LEU A 157 0.49 -0.78 -15.49
CA LEU A 157 0.28 -1.89 -14.56
C LEU A 157 1.58 -2.68 -14.38
N PRO A 158 1.88 -3.13 -13.15
CA PRO A 158 2.96 -4.08 -12.94
C PRO A 158 2.63 -5.37 -13.71
N ARG A 159 3.63 -5.92 -14.39
CA ARG A 159 3.48 -7.23 -15.04
C ARG A 159 4.03 -8.30 -14.10
N PHE A 160 3.15 -9.20 -13.70
CA PHE A 160 3.56 -10.45 -13.09
C PHE A 160 4.01 -11.43 -14.18
N VAL A 161 5.23 -11.90 -14.06
CA VAL A 161 5.77 -12.93 -14.97
C VAL A 161 5.96 -14.20 -14.14
N ALA A 162 5.07 -15.16 -14.34
CA ALA A 162 5.18 -16.45 -13.67
C ALA A 162 6.34 -17.26 -14.25
N SER A 163 7.05 -17.99 -13.39
CA SER A 163 8.06 -18.93 -13.81
C SER A 163 7.42 -20.15 -14.54
N PRO A 164 8.17 -20.88 -15.37
CA PRO A 164 7.68 -22.12 -16.00
C PRO A 164 7.16 -23.14 -14.98
N GLU A 165 7.82 -23.23 -13.82
CA GLU A 165 7.46 -24.12 -12.71
C GLU A 165 6.12 -23.71 -12.09
N GLU A 166 5.89 -22.42 -11.82
CA GLU A 166 4.62 -21.90 -11.30
C GLU A 166 3.48 -22.15 -12.29
N ILE A 167 3.74 -21.93 -13.58
CA ILE A 167 2.76 -22.22 -14.64
C ILE A 167 2.40 -23.71 -14.64
N GLN A 168 3.39 -24.59 -14.50
CA GLN A 168 3.16 -26.03 -14.48
C GLN A 168 2.37 -26.46 -13.25
N GLN A 169 2.71 -25.92 -12.07
CA GLN A 169 1.96 -26.19 -10.82
C GLN A 169 0.49 -25.81 -10.95
N VAL A 170 0.21 -24.63 -11.50
CA VAL A 170 -1.20 -24.21 -11.72
C VAL A 170 -1.91 -25.14 -12.70
N ARG A 171 -1.24 -25.54 -13.78
CA ARG A 171 -1.79 -26.51 -14.76
C ARG A 171 -2.12 -27.85 -14.10
N ASP A 172 -1.23 -28.36 -13.26
CA ASP A 172 -1.42 -29.63 -12.56
C ASP A 172 -2.61 -29.58 -11.61
N VAL A 173 -2.73 -28.48 -10.85
CA VAL A 173 -3.87 -28.25 -9.94
C VAL A 173 -5.18 -28.20 -10.74
N VAL A 174 -5.21 -27.46 -11.83
CA VAL A 174 -6.40 -27.36 -12.68
C VAL A 174 -6.72 -28.70 -13.31
N ALA A 175 -5.76 -29.41 -13.90
CA ALA A 175 -5.94 -30.73 -14.51
C ALA A 175 -6.50 -31.74 -13.52
N ALA A 176 -5.97 -31.77 -12.29
CA ALA A 176 -6.46 -32.63 -11.22
C ALA A 176 -7.92 -32.31 -10.83
N LYS A 177 -8.28 -31.03 -10.79
CA LYS A 177 -9.65 -30.61 -10.43
C LYS A 177 -10.68 -30.92 -11.50
N ILE A 178 -10.32 -30.78 -12.80
CA ILE A 178 -11.22 -31.07 -13.92
C ILE A 178 -11.17 -32.53 -14.37
N GLY A 179 -10.22 -33.34 -13.86
CA GLY A 179 -10.05 -34.75 -14.22
C GLY A 179 -9.58 -34.95 -15.67
N ARG A 180 -8.84 -34.00 -16.24
CA ARG A 180 -8.37 -34.05 -17.64
C ARG A 180 -6.91 -33.63 -17.74
N THR A 181 -6.15 -34.30 -18.59
CA THR A 181 -4.75 -33.97 -18.90
C THR A 181 -4.63 -32.76 -19.82
N VAL A 182 -5.59 -32.58 -20.74
CA VAL A 182 -5.66 -31.41 -21.59
C VAL A 182 -6.63 -30.42 -21.04
N ILE A 183 -6.10 -29.21 -20.71
CA ILE A 183 -6.90 -28.14 -20.14
C ILE A 183 -7.59 -27.37 -21.27
N PRO A 184 -8.93 -27.36 -21.34
CA PRO A 184 -9.66 -26.55 -22.30
C PRO A 184 -9.49 -25.04 -22.00
N PRO A 185 -9.96 -24.14 -22.89
CA PRO A 185 -10.05 -22.73 -22.56
C PRO A 185 -10.83 -22.52 -21.26
N LEU A 186 -10.23 -21.75 -20.34
CA LEU A 186 -10.77 -21.50 -19.01
C LEU A 186 -11.29 -20.07 -18.89
N ILE A 187 -12.42 -19.94 -18.23
CA ILE A 187 -12.94 -18.65 -17.73
C ILE A 187 -12.78 -18.66 -16.22
N LEU A 188 -11.96 -17.76 -15.69
CA LEU A 188 -11.80 -17.58 -14.25
C LEU A 188 -12.80 -16.55 -13.76
N LEU A 189 -13.69 -16.95 -12.86
CA LEU A 189 -14.59 -16.06 -12.12
C LEU A 189 -14.16 -16.01 -10.67
N ASN A 190 -13.94 -14.83 -10.15
CA ASN A 190 -13.64 -14.62 -8.73
C ASN A 190 -14.73 -13.73 -8.10
N PRO A 191 -15.89 -14.30 -7.69
CA PRO A 191 -16.98 -13.54 -7.10
C PRO A 191 -16.76 -13.26 -5.60
N ASN A 192 -15.66 -13.75 -5.02
CA ASN A 192 -15.47 -13.73 -3.58
C ASN A 192 -15.06 -12.35 -3.06
N ALA A 193 -15.77 -11.86 -2.05
CA ALA A 193 -15.29 -10.83 -1.14
C ALA A 193 -14.77 -11.50 0.14
N SER A 194 -13.97 -10.79 0.96
CA SER A 194 -13.59 -11.30 2.26
C SER A 194 -14.81 -11.45 3.17
N ASP A 195 -14.74 -12.35 4.15
CA ASP A 195 -15.81 -12.61 5.14
C ASP A 195 -16.18 -11.39 6.00
N LEU A 196 -15.38 -10.31 5.93
CA LEU A 196 -15.65 -9.03 6.60
C LEU A 196 -16.90 -8.32 6.05
N LEU A 197 -17.33 -8.63 4.84
CA LEU A 197 -18.51 -8.04 4.19
C LEU A 197 -19.32 -9.14 3.50
N PRO A 198 -20.10 -9.95 4.26
CA PRO A 198 -20.77 -11.14 3.75
C PRO A 198 -21.86 -10.86 2.71
N PHE A 199 -22.22 -9.60 2.48
CA PHE A 199 -23.28 -9.18 1.54
C PHE A 199 -22.76 -8.42 0.32
N ARG A 200 -21.48 -8.54 -0.01
CA ARG A 200 -20.91 -7.97 -1.25
C ARG A 200 -20.68 -9.04 -2.28
#